data_b7104fe0b362130131e1686b7b204fc2
#
_entry.id   b7104fe0b362130131e1686b7b204fc2
#
_cell.length_a   1.000
_cell.length_b   1.000
_cell.length_c   1.000
_cell.angle_alpha   90.00
_cell.angle_beta   90.00
_cell.angle_gamma   90.00
#
_symmetry.space_group_name_H-M   'P 1'
#
loop_
_entity.id
_entity.type
_entity.pdbx_description
1 polymer ?
#
loop_
_entity_poly.entity_id
_entity_poly.type
_entity_poly.pdbx_seq_one_letter_code
_entity_poly.pdbx_strand_id
1 'polypeptide(L)'
;MEKISIKNIGRWFSEQMSHPMTLFQRKSWGVFSPYAHFRRSDHRPKQTYKTKDKALSVAEEMGQKYGGAYSVYKCVYCDGWHVAKDGGQQTVQAPRPIIIEGDRPTSKTLDVEKILATDIPDIHPVYGGVRGRTLSSVKQAYAWPVVKEAGIHTIIDLRADGIYSRLQQFCDKYGMRYYYYPVDKQATLVEKMIEHFCEFCRLIDEGNFYIACAQGLHRTDIALCTYWVFYAADKGIAPPDIRGYLQEEGHDTSKIMRVLNAFYKRLTEINGKEPIPMKAFVERKQIINQLSKMQTKTESSASRNAFM
;
A
#
# COMPACT_ATOMS: atom_id res chain seq x y z
N MET A 1 12.24 4.46 -21.05
CA MET A 1 11.25 5.50 -21.37
C MET A 1 10.62 5.11 -22.71
N GLU A 2 9.37 4.66 -22.70
CA GLU A 2 8.66 4.34 -23.93
C GLU A 2 8.24 5.64 -24.63
N LYS A 3 8.51 5.72 -25.92
CA LYS A 3 8.20 6.89 -26.73
C LYS A 3 6.67 7.01 -26.90
N ILE A 4 6.09 8.08 -26.35
CA ILE A 4 4.70 8.43 -26.61
C ILE A 4 4.57 8.78 -28.09
N SER A 5 3.78 8.01 -28.84
CA SER A 5 3.56 8.27 -30.27
C SER A 5 2.72 9.52 -30.49
N ILE A 6 3.12 10.39 -31.41
CA ILE A 6 2.38 11.62 -31.79
C ILE A 6 0.92 11.32 -32.18
N LYS A 7 0.66 10.17 -32.82
CA LYS A 7 -0.71 9.70 -33.13
C LYS A 7 -1.56 9.49 -31.88
N ASN A 8 -0.95 9.05 -30.79
CA ASN A 8 -1.65 8.78 -29.53
C ASN A 8 -2.03 10.08 -28.81
N ILE A 9 -1.18 11.09 -28.90
CA ILE A 9 -1.44 12.44 -28.37
C ILE A 9 -2.60 13.09 -29.15
N GLY A 10 -2.58 13.01 -30.48
CA GLY A 10 -3.65 13.55 -31.32
C GLY A 10 -5.01 12.91 -31.04
N ARG A 11 -5.03 11.57 -30.86
CA ARG A 11 -6.26 10.85 -30.53
C ARG A 11 -6.78 11.21 -29.13
N TRP A 12 -5.90 11.33 -28.15
CA TRP A 12 -6.28 11.79 -26.81
C TRP A 12 -6.88 13.18 -26.85
N PHE A 13 -6.26 14.11 -27.59
CA PHE A 13 -6.80 15.47 -27.78
C PHE A 13 -8.21 15.44 -28.39
N SER A 14 -8.43 14.64 -29.42
CA SER A 14 -9.73 14.48 -30.05
C SER A 14 -10.79 13.93 -29.09
N GLU A 15 -10.40 12.93 -28.25
CA GLU A 15 -11.30 12.36 -27.23
C GLU A 15 -11.62 13.36 -26.12
N GLN A 16 -10.64 14.17 -25.68
CA GLN A 16 -10.86 15.20 -24.65
C GLN A 16 -11.71 16.36 -25.16
N MET A 17 -11.55 16.76 -26.41
CA MET A 17 -12.38 17.81 -27.03
C MET A 17 -13.83 17.35 -27.18
N SER A 18 -14.09 16.06 -27.34
CA SER A 18 -15.45 15.50 -27.36
C SER A 18 -16.11 15.50 -25.98
N HIS A 19 -15.31 15.48 -24.90
CA HIS A 19 -15.79 15.40 -23.52
C HIS A 19 -14.97 16.33 -22.59
N PRO A 20 -15.12 17.66 -22.72
CA PRO A 20 -14.25 18.64 -22.05
C PRO A 20 -14.29 18.56 -20.53
N MET A 21 -15.38 18.06 -19.92
CA MET A 21 -15.49 17.86 -18.48
C MET A 21 -14.49 16.82 -17.94
N THR A 22 -14.00 15.92 -18.77
CA THR A 22 -12.99 14.93 -18.34
C THR A 22 -11.61 15.55 -18.15
N LEU A 23 -11.33 16.73 -18.75
CA LEU A 23 -10.09 17.48 -18.57
C LEU A 23 -9.90 17.92 -17.09
N PHE A 24 -11.00 18.21 -16.40
CA PHE A 24 -10.96 18.63 -15.00
C PHE A 24 -10.84 17.47 -14.02
N GLN A 25 -11.01 16.25 -14.48
CA GLN A 25 -10.82 15.08 -13.64
C GLN A 25 -9.33 14.77 -13.54
N ARG A 26 -8.83 14.60 -12.29
CA ARG A 26 -7.42 14.32 -12.03
C ARG A 26 -6.87 13.10 -12.79
N LYS A 27 -7.75 12.18 -13.18
CA LYS A 27 -7.43 10.98 -13.95
C LYS A 27 -7.33 11.19 -15.46
N SER A 28 -7.83 12.31 -16.00
CA SER A 28 -7.74 12.61 -17.43
C SER A 28 -6.29 12.86 -17.87
N TRP A 29 -5.45 13.30 -16.97
CA TRP A 29 -4.00 13.43 -17.18
C TRP A 29 -3.28 12.09 -17.33
N GLY A 30 -3.98 11.00 -17.18
CA GLY A 30 -3.51 9.64 -17.44
C GLY A 30 -3.07 9.38 -18.89
N VAL A 31 -3.25 10.33 -19.80
CA VAL A 31 -2.63 10.30 -21.13
C VAL A 31 -1.11 10.21 -21.02
N PHE A 32 -0.53 10.78 -19.99
CA PHE A 32 0.89 10.67 -19.67
C PHE A 32 1.24 9.33 -18.99
N SER A 33 0.23 8.55 -18.59
CA SER A 33 0.41 7.15 -18.20
C SER A 33 0.27 6.29 -19.46
N PRO A 34 1.30 5.53 -19.84
CA PRO A 34 1.29 4.74 -21.07
C PRO A 34 0.15 3.70 -21.14
N TYR A 35 -0.54 3.45 -20.02
CA TYR A 35 -1.59 2.44 -19.94
C TYR A 35 -3.01 2.99 -19.75
N ALA A 36 -3.21 4.31 -19.77
CA ALA A 36 -4.54 4.89 -19.57
C ALA A 36 -5.56 4.43 -20.62
N HIS A 37 -5.16 4.46 -21.90
CA HIS A 37 -5.97 4.07 -23.06
C HIS A 37 -5.35 2.93 -23.87
N PHE A 38 -4.21 2.38 -23.44
CA PHE A 38 -3.46 1.38 -24.17
C PHE A 38 -3.44 0.05 -23.43
N ARG A 39 -3.37 -1.04 -24.18
CA ARG A 39 -3.16 -2.38 -23.62
C ARG A 39 -1.71 -2.54 -23.19
N ARG A 40 -1.51 -3.20 -22.04
CA ARG A 40 -0.15 -3.47 -21.54
C ARG A 40 0.63 -4.46 -22.39
N SER A 41 -0.09 -5.36 -23.08
CA SER A 41 0.51 -6.46 -23.82
C SER A 41 1.16 -6.04 -25.15
N ASP A 42 0.54 -5.10 -25.87
CA ASP A 42 0.92 -4.75 -27.23
C ASP A 42 0.90 -3.24 -27.53
N HIS A 43 0.70 -2.42 -26.50
CA HIS A 43 0.62 -0.96 -26.58
C HIS A 43 -0.37 -0.41 -27.61
N ARG A 44 -1.34 -1.25 -28.03
CA ARG A 44 -2.41 -0.79 -28.92
C ARG A 44 -3.51 -0.06 -28.14
N PRO A 45 -4.20 0.91 -28.78
CA PRO A 45 -5.34 1.57 -28.15
C PRO A 45 -6.40 0.55 -27.75
N LYS A 46 -6.99 0.73 -26.58
CA LYS A 46 -8.15 -0.05 -26.17
C LYS A 46 -9.35 0.35 -27.03
N GLN A 47 -10.14 -0.65 -27.46
CA GLN A 47 -11.37 -0.39 -28.18
C GLN A 47 -12.40 0.29 -27.28
N THR A 48 -13.01 1.38 -27.75
CA THR A 48 -14.02 2.15 -27.02
C THR A 48 -15.39 1.88 -27.61
N TYR A 49 -16.36 1.60 -26.74
CA TYR A 49 -17.76 1.39 -27.09
C TYR A 49 -18.60 2.56 -26.57
N LYS A 50 -19.53 3.06 -27.36
CA LYS A 50 -20.38 4.21 -27.00
C LYS A 50 -21.42 3.87 -25.93
N THR A 51 -21.92 2.63 -25.91
CA THR A 51 -22.94 2.17 -24.97
C THR A 51 -22.46 0.96 -24.17
N LYS A 52 -23.02 0.81 -22.96
CA LYS A 52 -22.74 -0.33 -22.09
C LYS A 52 -23.17 -1.64 -22.73
N ASP A 53 -24.36 -1.64 -23.35
CA ASP A 53 -24.95 -2.85 -23.95
C ASP A 53 -24.10 -3.39 -25.10
N LYS A 54 -23.55 -2.48 -25.93
CA LYS A 54 -22.63 -2.91 -26.99
C LYS A 54 -21.34 -3.49 -26.41
N ALA A 55 -20.81 -2.92 -25.33
CA ALA A 55 -19.64 -3.44 -24.67
C ALA A 55 -19.92 -4.82 -24.02
N LEU A 56 -21.10 -5.01 -23.42
CA LEU A 56 -21.52 -6.29 -22.85
C LEU A 56 -21.65 -7.39 -23.93
N SER A 57 -22.32 -7.10 -25.04
CA SER A 57 -22.42 -8.03 -26.17
C SER A 57 -21.02 -8.48 -26.65
N VAL A 58 -20.08 -7.56 -26.77
CA VAL A 58 -18.71 -7.89 -27.18
C VAL A 58 -17.96 -8.68 -26.09
N ALA A 59 -18.19 -8.36 -24.82
CA ALA A 59 -17.59 -9.13 -23.72
C ALA A 59 -18.04 -10.59 -23.75
N GLU A 60 -19.32 -10.82 -24.03
CA GLU A 60 -19.90 -12.14 -24.16
C GLU A 60 -19.35 -12.92 -25.36
N GLU A 61 -19.28 -12.27 -26.53
CA GLU A 61 -18.65 -12.85 -27.75
C GLU A 61 -17.19 -13.21 -27.51
N MET A 62 -16.45 -12.36 -26.79
CA MET A 62 -15.05 -12.63 -26.45
C MET A 62 -14.93 -13.81 -25.47
N GLY A 63 -15.86 -13.94 -24.52
CA GLY A 63 -15.92 -15.07 -23.59
C GLY A 63 -16.13 -16.39 -24.32
N GLN A 64 -17.05 -16.41 -25.29
CA GLN A 64 -17.34 -17.57 -26.12
C GLN A 64 -16.16 -17.94 -27.03
N LYS A 65 -15.53 -16.94 -27.66
CA LYS A 65 -14.47 -17.16 -28.66
C LYS A 65 -13.12 -17.52 -28.07
N TYR A 66 -12.74 -16.87 -26.94
CA TYR A 66 -11.38 -16.99 -26.37
C TYR A 66 -11.35 -17.68 -25.01
N GLY A 67 -12.48 -18.03 -24.48
CA GLY A 67 -12.62 -18.60 -23.14
C GLY A 67 -12.33 -17.59 -22.02
N GLY A 68 -12.93 -17.82 -20.86
CA GLY A 68 -12.79 -16.96 -19.68
C GLY A 68 -13.89 -15.89 -19.59
N ALA A 69 -13.97 -15.24 -18.44
CA ALA A 69 -14.89 -14.16 -18.18
C ALA A 69 -14.31 -12.80 -18.65
N TYR A 70 -15.20 -11.92 -19.13
CA TYR A 70 -14.86 -10.57 -19.52
C TYR A 70 -15.81 -9.59 -18.83
N SER A 71 -15.24 -8.54 -18.23
CA SER A 71 -16.00 -7.47 -17.60
C SER A 71 -16.05 -6.21 -18.46
N VAL A 72 -17.06 -5.40 -18.22
CA VAL A 72 -17.27 -4.12 -18.89
C VAL A 72 -17.17 -3.01 -17.87
N TYR A 73 -16.37 -1.98 -18.18
CA TYR A 73 -16.20 -0.84 -17.30
C TYR A 73 -16.29 0.49 -18.07
N LYS A 74 -16.81 1.51 -17.39
CA LYS A 74 -16.81 2.86 -17.93
C LYS A 74 -15.41 3.48 -17.81
N CYS A 75 -14.87 3.97 -18.89
CA CYS A 75 -13.56 4.61 -18.90
C CYS A 75 -13.67 6.02 -18.33
N VAL A 76 -12.78 6.33 -17.40
CA VAL A 76 -12.69 7.67 -16.79
C VAL A 76 -11.95 8.68 -17.67
N TYR A 77 -11.33 8.20 -18.77
CA TYR A 77 -10.53 9.02 -19.66
C TYR A 77 -11.24 9.42 -20.96
N CYS A 78 -12.03 8.51 -21.54
CA CYS A 78 -12.73 8.74 -22.80
C CYS A 78 -14.26 8.70 -22.67
N ASP A 79 -14.76 8.62 -21.46
CA ASP A 79 -16.21 8.51 -21.15
C ASP A 79 -16.96 7.39 -21.90
N GLY A 80 -16.24 6.53 -22.60
CA GLY A 80 -16.76 5.37 -23.28
C GLY A 80 -16.66 4.10 -22.40
N TRP A 81 -17.06 2.96 -22.98
CA TRP A 81 -16.99 1.67 -22.33
C TRP A 81 -15.88 0.81 -22.92
N HIS A 82 -15.19 0.06 -22.08
CA HIS A 82 -14.16 -0.89 -22.49
C HIS A 82 -14.48 -2.29 -21.97
N VAL A 83 -13.95 -3.28 -22.67
CA VAL A 83 -13.99 -4.68 -22.26
C VAL A 83 -12.60 -5.06 -21.75
N ALA A 84 -12.54 -5.75 -20.61
CA ALA A 84 -11.34 -6.32 -20.04
C ALA A 84 -11.55 -7.82 -19.79
N LYS A 85 -10.53 -8.63 -20.04
CA LYS A 85 -10.56 -10.04 -19.64
C LYS A 85 -10.51 -10.10 -18.11
N ASP A 86 -11.43 -10.84 -17.50
CA ASP A 86 -11.46 -11.07 -16.05
C ASP A 86 -10.34 -12.03 -15.60
N GLY A 87 -9.15 -11.74 -16.00
CA GLY A 87 -7.96 -12.45 -15.59
C GLY A 87 -7.14 -11.65 -14.58
N GLY A 88 -7.78 -10.72 -13.84
CA GLY A 88 -7.05 -9.90 -12.90
C GLY A 88 -7.75 -8.68 -12.30
N GLN A 89 -8.99 -8.42 -12.66
CA GLN A 89 -9.86 -7.57 -11.86
C GLN A 89 -11.01 -8.41 -11.35
N GLN A 90 -10.78 -9.16 -10.29
CA GLN A 90 -11.88 -9.36 -9.35
C GLN A 90 -12.49 -7.97 -9.15
N THR A 91 -13.80 -7.84 -9.43
CA THR A 91 -14.61 -6.81 -8.78
C THR A 91 -14.08 -6.73 -7.37
N VAL A 92 -13.50 -5.58 -7.01
CA VAL A 92 -12.98 -5.36 -5.66
C VAL A 92 -14.20 -5.37 -4.74
N GLN A 93 -14.70 -6.54 -4.40
CA GLN A 93 -15.13 -6.77 -3.05
C GLN A 93 -13.92 -6.37 -2.24
N ALA A 94 -14.09 -5.42 -1.31
CA ALA A 94 -13.03 -5.05 -0.40
C ALA A 94 -12.36 -6.36 0.00
N PRO A 95 -11.07 -6.56 -0.34
CA PRO A 95 -10.47 -7.86 -0.17
C PRO A 95 -10.67 -8.21 1.28
N ARG A 96 -11.45 -9.26 1.55
CA ARG A 96 -11.42 -9.89 2.87
C ARG A 96 -9.96 -10.21 3.08
N PRO A 97 -9.39 -9.93 4.25
CA PRO A 97 -8.03 -10.31 4.52
C PRO A 97 -7.93 -11.81 4.21
N ILE A 98 -7.30 -12.14 3.11
CA ILE A 98 -7.00 -13.53 2.80
C ILE A 98 -5.83 -13.84 3.72
N ILE A 99 -6.14 -14.32 4.92
CA ILE A 99 -5.18 -14.97 5.78
C ILE A 99 -4.97 -16.32 5.12
N ILE A 100 -3.93 -16.42 4.32
CA ILE A 100 -3.43 -17.71 3.89
C ILE A 100 -2.67 -18.19 5.12
N GLU A 101 -3.29 -19.11 5.87
CA GLU A 101 -2.65 -19.75 7.00
C GLU A 101 -1.45 -20.54 6.47
N GLY A 102 -0.28 -19.93 6.56
CA GLY A 102 0.98 -20.66 6.52
C GLY A 102 1.12 -21.48 7.81
N ASP A 103 2.07 -22.39 7.84
CA ASP A 103 2.38 -23.18 9.02
C ASP A 103 2.38 -22.31 10.28
N ARG A 104 1.71 -22.81 11.34
CA ARG A 104 1.69 -22.12 12.63
C ARG A 104 3.12 -21.81 13.05
N PRO A 105 3.40 -20.63 13.60
CA PRO A 105 4.73 -20.25 13.98
C PRO A 105 5.29 -21.30 14.96
N THR A 106 6.33 -21.98 14.52
CA THR A 106 7.20 -22.65 15.46
C THR A 106 7.86 -21.56 16.30
N SER A 107 8.03 -21.76 17.59
CA SER A 107 8.55 -20.82 18.59
C SER A 107 10.02 -20.37 18.36
N LYS A 108 10.43 -20.24 17.11
CA LYS A 108 11.75 -19.70 16.76
C LYS A 108 11.80 -18.22 17.06
N THR A 109 12.74 -17.80 17.89
CA THR A 109 13.10 -16.41 18.08
C THR A 109 13.45 -15.80 16.74
N LEU A 110 12.95 -14.59 16.46
CA LEU A 110 13.27 -13.84 15.24
C LEU A 110 14.76 -13.49 15.21
N ASP A 111 15.47 -13.94 14.18
CA ASP A 111 16.87 -13.59 13.93
C ASP A 111 16.92 -12.33 13.05
N VAL A 112 16.88 -11.18 13.71
CA VAL A 112 16.91 -9.86 13.05
C VAL A 112 18.24 -9.64 12.32
N GLU A 113 19.36 -10.05 12.89
CA GLU A 113 20.70 -9.86 12.30
C GLU A 113 20.81 -10.56 10.95
N LYS A 114 20.24 -11.75 10.83
CA LYS A 114 20.20 -12.48 9.57
C LYS A 114 19.46 -11.71 8.46
N ILE A 115 18.40 -10.95 8.80
CA ILE A 115 17.66 -10.12 7.86
C ILE A 115 18.45 -8.84 7.53
N LEU A 116 19.05 -8.22 8.53
CA LEU A 116 19.87 -7.01 8.35
C LEU A 116 21.13 -7.26 7.51
N ALA A 117 21.63 -8.49 7.49
CA ALA A 117 22.75 -8.90 6.64
C ALA A 117 22.37 -9.01 5.14
N THR A 118 21.07 -8.88 4.79
CA THR A 118 20.64 -8.84 3.39
C THR A 118 20.81 -7.42 2.83
N ASP A 119 20.86 -7.29 1.51
CA ASP A 119 20.85 -6.00 0.81
C ASP A 119 19.42 -5.48 0.52
N ILE A 120 18.43 -5.91 1.28
CA ILE A 120 17.07 -5.36 1.22
C ILE A 120 17.11 -3.91 1.73
N PRO A 121 16.72 -2.91 0.92
CA PRO A 121 16.76 -1.53 1.34
C PRO A 121 15.77 -1.21 2.48
N ASP A 122 16.13 -0.26 3.32
CA ASP A 122 15.24 0.36 4.32
C ASP A 122 14.71 -0.63 5.37
N ILE A 123 15.51 -1.64 5.74
CA ILE A 123 15.17 -2.60 6.80
C ILE A 123 15.48 -2.02 8.17
N HIS A 124 14.48 -2.11 9.07
CA HIS A 124 14.60 -1.74 10.47
C HIS A 124 13.80 -2.70 11.36
N PRO A 125 14.31 -3.09 12.54
CA PRO A 125 13.54 -3.86 13.53
C PRO A 125 12.44 -3.01 14.15
N VAL A 126 11.26 -3.59 14.37
CA VAL A 126 10.11 -2.91 15.01
C VAL A 126 9.24 -3.91 15.77
N TYR A 127 8.88 -3.66 17.02
CA TYR A 127 7.87 -4.41 17.80
C TYR A 127 7.95 -5.96 17.70
N GLY A 128 9.12 -6.53 17.64
CA GLY A 128 9.26 -8.00 17.49
C GLY A 128 9.10 -8.48 16.04
N GLY A 129 9.09 -7.58 15.09
CA GLY A 129 9.10 -7.82 13.65
C GLY A 129 10.14 -6.95 12.95
N VAL A 130 10.02 -6.85 11.64
CA VAL A 130 10.89 -6.06 10.78
C VAL A 130 10.05 -5.23 9.81
N ARG A 131 10.41 -3.99 9.59
CA ARG A 131 9.86 -3.17 8.50
C ARG A 131 10.87 -3.06 7.37
N GLY A 132 10.38 -2.86 6.15
CA GLY A 132 11.26 -2.67 5.00
C GLY A 132 10.51 -2.43 3.71
N ARG A 133 11.26 -2.43 2.62
CA ARG A 133 10.72 -2.33 1.27
C ARG A 133 9.99 -3.63 0.88
N THR A 134 8.91 -3.51 0.11
CA THR A 134 8.18 -4.67 -0.40
C THR A 134 9.08 -5.59 -1.23
N LEU A 135 9.13 -6.88 -0.86
CA LEU A 135 9.94 -7.92 -1.51
C LEU A 135 9.27 -8.45 -2.80
N SER A 136 8.83 -7.57 -3.66
CA SER A 136 8.02 -7.90 -4.84
C SER A 136 8.80 -8.00 -6.14
N SER A 137 10.07 -7.58 -6.16
CA SER A 137 10.90 -7.59 -7.37
C SER A 137 11.63 -8.92 -7.53
N VAL A 138 11.93 -9.28 -8.79
CA VAL A 138 12.77 -10.45 -9.10
C VAL A 138 14.16 -10.31 -8.48
N LYS A 139 14.68 -9.07 -8.38
CA LYS A 139 15.98 -8.80 -7.75
C LYS A 139 16.03 -9.16 -6.27
N GLN A 140 14.87 -9.19 -5.59
CA GLN A 140 14.77 -9.51 -4.18
C GLN A 140 14.30 -10.96 -3.92
N ALA A 141 14.14 -11.76 -4.97
CA ALA A 141 13.67 -13.14 -4.83
C ALA A 141 14.58 -14.01 -3.95
N TYR A 142 15.89 -13.71 -3.92
CA TYR A 142 16.85 -14.41 -3.06
C TYR A 142 16.64 -14.14 -1.56
N ALA A 143 16.01 -13.02 -1.20
CA ALA A 143 15.80 -12.66 0.19
C ALA A 143 14.69 -13.48 0.87
N TRP A 144 13.77 -14.09 0.11
CA TRP A 144 12.66 -14.86 0.66
C TRP A 144 13.07 -16.04 1.54
N PRO A 145 14.02 -16.91 1.11
CA PRO A 145 14.53 -17.98 1.97
C PRO A 145 15.13 -17.43 3.27
N VAL A 146 15.93 -16.36 3.16
CA VAL A 146 16.60 -15.73 4.32
C VAL A 146 15.58 -15.18 5.31
N VAL A 147 14.57 -14.47 4.82
CA VAL A 147 13.49 -13.91 5.65
C VAL A 147 12.70 -15.02 6.35
N LYS A 148 12.38 -16.12 5.64
CA LYS A 148 11.73 -17.30 6.23
C LYS A 148 12.58 -17.99 7.28
N GLU A 149 13.85 -18.24 6.97
CA GLU A 149 14.79 -18.90 7.87
C GLU A 149 15.11 -18.05 9.12
N ALA A 150 15.07 -16.72 9.00
CA ALA A 150 15.19 -15.81 10.12
C ALA A 150 13.98 -15.86 11.09
N GLY A 151 12.92 -16.55 10.71
CA GLY A 151 11.74 -16.75 11.57
C GLY A 151 10.55 -15.86 11.24
N ILE A 152 10.58 -15.09 10.17
CA ILE A 152 9.40 -14.36 9.68
C ILE A 152 8.36 -15.36 9.17
N HIS A 153 7.13 -15.24 9.64
CA HIS A 153 6.01 -16.08 9.21
C HIS A 153 4.83 -15.27 8.66
N THR A 154 4.83 -13.96 8.81
CA THR A 154 3.76 -13.09 8.31
C THR A 154 4.34 -11.93 7.50
N ILE A 155 3.83 -11.73 6.29
CA ILE A 155 4.11 -10.55 5.46
C ILE A 155 2.90 -9.64 5.51
N ILE A 156 3.08 -8.40 5.98
CA ILE A 156 2.03 -7.37 6.05
C ILE A 156 2.28 -6.36 4.92
N ASP A 157 1.40 -6.33 3.92
CA ASP A 157 1.50 -5.46 2.76
C ASP A 157 0.60 -4.22 2.91
N LEU A 158 1.23 -3.05 2.98
CA LEU A 158 0.56 -1.76 3.22
C LEU A 158 0.27 -0.97 1.93
N ARG A 159 0.45 -1.55 0.75
CA ARG A 159 0.26 -0.80 -0.50
C ARG A 159 -1.22 -0.50 -0.73
N ALA A 160 -1.49 0.71 -1.24
CA ALA A 160 -2.86 1.21 -1.44
C ALA A 160 -3.51 0.72 -2.75
N ASP A 161 -2.72 0.19 -3.66
CA ASP A 161 -3.07 -0.14 -5.04
C ASP A 161 -3.67 -1.55 -5.23
N GLY A 162 -3.87 -2.27 -4.14
CA GLY A 162 -4.50 -3.59 -4.11
C GLY A 162 -3.52 -4.72 -3.79
N ILE A 163 -4.06 -5.93 -3.67
CA ILE A 163 -3.31 -7.15 -3.42
C ILE A 163 -2.34 -7.40 -4.57
N TYR A 164 -1.08 -7.65 -4.24
CA TYR A 164 -0.07 -7.96 -5.22
C TYR A 164 0.10 -9.47 -5.36
N SER A 165 -0.46 -10.04 -6.42
CA SER A 165 -0.54 -11.49 -6.64
C SER A 165 0.82 -12.20 -6.58
N ARG A 166 1.90 -11.56 -7.07
CA ARG A 166 3.25 -12.13 -7.00
C ARG A 166 3.75 -12.25 -5.55
N LEU A 167 3.49 -11.25 -4.71
CA LEU A 167 3.87 -11.29 -3.30
C LEU A 167 3.11 -12.40 -2.57
N GLN A 168 1.82 -12.54 -2.87
CA GLN A 168 0.98 -13.61 -2.38
C GLN A 168 1.53 -14.98 -2.79
N GLN A 169 1.87 -15.18 -4.07
CA GLN A 169 2.48 -16.42 -4.58
C GLN A 169 3.81 -16.76 -3.88
N PHE A 170 4.63 -15.75 -3.56
CA PHE A 170 5.83 -15.99 -2.78
C PHE A 170 5.50 -16.43 -1.35
N CYS A 171 4.53 -15.79 -0.70
CA CYS A 171 4.09 -16.21 0.63
C CYS A 171 3.61 -17.66 0.62
N ASP A 172 2.80 -18.06 -0.36
CA ASP A 172 2.33 -19.44 -0.56
C ASP A 172 3.50 -20.40 -0.73
N LYS A 173 4.45 -20.05 -1.63
CA LYS A 173 5.62 -20.88 -1.90
C LYS A 173 6.47 -21.16 -0.67
N TYR A 174 6.62 -20.18 0.21
CA TYR A 174 7.46 -20.29 1.41
C TYR A 174 6.68 -20.59 2.69
N GLY A 175 5.38 -20.88 2.61
CA GLY A 175 4.52 -21.17 3.75
C GLY A 175 4.45 -20.03 4.75
N MET A 176 4.37 -18.79 4.26
CA MET A 176 4.21 -17.59 5.07
C MET A 176 2.78 -17.04 4.91
N ARG A 177 2.24 -16.44 5.97
CA ARG A 177 0.97 -15.72 5.89
C ARG A 177 1.15 -14.43 5.10
N TYR A 178 0.21 -14.12 4.21
CA TYR A 178 0.09 -12.83 3.55
C TYR A 178 -1.08 -12.06 4.14
N TYR A 179 -0.85 -10.86 4.64
CA TYR A 179 -1.89 -9.98 5.15
C TYR A 179 -1.86 -8.64 4.44
N TYR A 180 -2.99 -8.26 3.85
CA TYR A 180 -3.15 -7.00 3.16
C TYR A 180 -3.82 -5.97 4.06
N TYR A 181 -3.08 -4.93 4.45
CA TYR A 181 -3.56 -3.83 5.27
C TYR A 181 -3.29 -2.50 4.56
N PRO A 182 -4.20 -2.04 3.66
CA PRO A 182 -3.93 -0.89 2.81
C PRO A 182 -3.88 0.41 3.59
N VAL A 183 -2.80 1.15 3.41
CA VAL A 183 -2.58 2.46 4.03
C VAL A 183 -2.24 3.48 2.95
N ASP A 184 -2.78 4.70 3.05
CA ASP A 184 -2.37 5.83 2.23
C ASP A 184 -1.98 7.05 3.06
N LYS A 185 -1.31 8.02 2.40
CA LYS A 185 -0.84 9.25 3.05
C LYS A 185 -1.93 10.35 3.10
N GLN A 186 -3.04 10.14 2.43
CA GLN A 186 -4.14 11.11 2.28
C GLN A 186 -5.34 10.79 3.18
N ALA A 187 -5.26 9.72 3.95
CA ALA A 187 -6.34 9.22 4.80
C ALA A 187 -7.61 8.77 4.04
N THR A 188 -7.49 8.44 2.76
CA THR A 188 -8.64 7.99 1.94
C THR A 188 -9.01 6.53 2.20
N LEU A 189 -8.14 5.76 2.88
CA LEU A 189 -8.33 4.35 3.20
C LEU A 189 -8.64 4.09 4.67
N VAL A 190 -8.98 5.12 5.44
CA VAL A 190 -9.23 5.02 6.89
C VAL A 190 -10.34 4.02 7.21
N GLU A 191 -11.41 3.95 6.41
CA GLU A 191 -12.48 2.95 6.59
C GLU A 191 -11.94 1.52 6.53
N LYS A 192 -11.12 1.23 5.52
CA LYS A 192 -10.51 -0.10 5.37
C LYS A 192 -9.51 -0.40 6.47
N MET A 193 -8.75 0.61 6.91
CA MET A 193 -7.85 0.45 8.05
C MET A 193 -8.61 0.07 9.31
N ILE A 194 -9.75 0.74 9.60
CA ILE A 194 -10.57 0.45 10.77
C ILE A 194 -11.20 -0.94 10.69
N GLU A 195 -11.74 -1.31 9.51
CA GLU A 195 -12.33 -2.63 9.29
C GLU A 195 -11.37 -3.78 9.65
N HIS A 196 -10.08 -3.60 9.37
CA HIS A 196 -9.06 -4.62 9.56
C HIS A 196 -8.12 -4.36 10.75
N PHE A 197 -8.42 -3.34 11.56
CA PHE A 197 -7.50 -2.87 12.60
C PHE A 197 -7.24 -3.90 13.70
N CYS A 198 -8.28 -4.58 14.17
CA CYS A 198 -8.12 -5.59 15.23
C CYS A 198 -7.21 -6.74 14.79
N GLU A 199 -7.38 -7.20 13.57
CA GLU A 199 -6.53 -8.27 13.01
C GLU A 199 -5.10 -7.78 12.79
N PHE A 200 -4.92 -6.57 12.30
CA PHE A 200 -3.61 -5.95 12.17
C PHE A 200 -2.89 -5.88 13.54
N CYS A 201 -3.57 -5.41 14.59
CA CYS A 201 -3.00 -5.35 15.93
C CYS A 201 -2.60 -6.74 16.45
N ARG A 202 -3.45 -7.75 16.23
CA ARG A 202 -3.17 -9.14 16.61
C ARG A 202 -1.89 -9.65 15.94
N LEU A 203 -1.71 -9.39 14.66
CA LEU A 203 -0.51 -9.83 13.91
C LEU A 203 0.76 -9.12 14.39
N ILE A 204 0.67 -7.84 14.75
CA ILE A 204 1.79 -7.13 15.37
C ILE A 204 2.13 -7.72 16.74
N ASP A 205 1.11 -8.01 17.57
CA ASP A 205 1.29 -8.62 18.90
C ASP A 205 1.89 -10.05 18.81
N GLU A 206 1.55 -10.82 17.79
CA GLU A 206 2.14 -12.15 17.54
C GLU A 206 3.64 -12.08 17.24
N GLY A 207 4.12 -10.95 16.73
CA GLY A 207 5.51 -10.79 16.31
C GLY A 207 5.89 -11.55 15.03
N ASN A 208 7.18 -11.67 14.79
CA ASN A 208 7.76 -12.41 13.65
C ASN A 208 7.15 -12.03 12.29
N PHE A 209 6.84 -10.76 12.11
CA PHE A 209 6.27 -10.21 10.88
C PHE A 209 7.30 -9.38 10.10
N TYR A 210 7.08 -9.30 8.79
CA TYR A 210 7.72 -8.33 7.91
C TYR A 210 6.65 -7.38 7.37
N ILE A 211 6.68 -6.12 7.83
CA ILE A 211 5.73 -5.10 7.40
C ILE A 211 6.33 -4.22 6.31
N ALA A 212 5.64 -4.06 5.20
CA ALA A 212 6.20 -3.45 4.01
C ALA A 212 5.25 -2.49 3.29
N CYS A 213 5.83 -1.45 2.75
CA CYS A 213 5.21 -0.65 1.70
C CYS A 213 6.19 -0.50 0.51
N ALA A 214 5.86 0.31 -0.50
CA ALA A 214 6.71 0.44 -1.69
C ALA A 214 8.18 0.81 -1.36
N GLN A 215 8.40 1.64 -0.34
CA GLN A 215 9.72 2.09 0.09
C GLN A 215 10.10 1.62 1.50
N GLY A 216 9.19 1.02 2.25
CA GLY A 216 9.44 0.62 3.64
C GLY A 216 9.39 1.77 4.65
N LEU A 217 9.00 2.98 4.23
CA LEU A 217 9.09 4.20 5.03
C LEU A 217 7.71 4.69 5.49
N HIS A 218 7.07 5.57 4.74
CA HIS A 218 5.93 6.37 5.19
C HIS A 218 4.66 5.60 5.61
N ARG A 219 4.16 4.68 4.77
CA ARG A 219 2.94 3.92 5.08
C ARG A 219 3.16 2.99 6.25
N THR A 220 4.38 2.51 6.39
CA THR A 220 4.80 1.65 7.49
C THR A 220 4.76 2.43 8.80
N ASP A 221 5.32 3.64 8.83
CA ASP A 221 5.26 4.49 10.02
C ASP A 221 3.82 4.90 10.36
N ILE A 222 2.99 5.21 9.36
CA ILE A 222 1.57 5.50 9.57
C ILE A 222 0.86 4.31 10.23
N ALA A 223 1.05 3.09 9.72
CA ALA A 223 0.42 1.89 10.27
C ALA A 223 0.89 1.61 11.70
N LEU A 224 2.20 1.67 11.95
CA LEU A 224 2.78 1.44 13.27
C LEU A 224 2.38 2.53 14.27
N CYS A 225 2.32 3.80 13.86
CA CYS A 225 1.79 4.87 14.70
C CYS A 225 0.31 4.67 15.02
N THR A 226 -0.50 4.20 14.06
CA THR A 226 -1.91 3.90 14.30
C THR A 226 -2.07 2.77 15.34
N TYR A 227 -1.29 1.68 15.18
CA TYR A 227 -1.23 0.59 16.16
C TYR A 227 -0.85 1.12 17.55
N TRP A 228 0.24 1.88 17.64
CA TRP A 228 0.71 2.41 18.92
C TRP A 228 -0.30 3.35 19.58
N VAL A 229 -0.82 4.35 18.83
CA VAL A 229 -1.73 5.37 19.38
C VAL A 229 -3.05 4.79 19.87
N PHE A 230 -3.65 3.87 19.11
CA PHE A 230 -5.01 3.41 19.36
C PHE A 230 -5.10 2.04 20.05
N TYR A 231 -3.96 1.36 20.22
CA TYR A 231 -3.97 0.02 20.80
C TYR A 231 -2.85 -0.23 21.80
N ALA A 232 -1.60 0.01 21.45
CA ALA A 232 -0.44 -0.49 22.20
C ALA A 232 0.07 0.46 23.29
N ALA A 233 -0.18 1.77 23.21
CA ALA A 233 0.33 2.74 24.18
C ALA A 233 -0.17 2.45 25.62
N ASP A 234 -1.41 2.00 25.78
CA ASP A 234 -1.98 1.63 27.06
C ASP A 234 -1.37 0.34 27.65
N LYS A 235 -0.67 -0.42 26.83
CA LYS A 235 0.10 -1.62 27.21
C LYS A 235 1.57 -1.29 27.53
N GLY A 236 1.96 -0.02 27.51
CA GLY A 236 3.33 0.42 27.75
C GLY A 236 4.30 0.15 26.60
N ILE A 237 3.81 -0.14 25.41
CA ILE A 237 4.65 -0.34 24.24
C ILE A 237 5.22 1.01 23.76
N ALA A 238 6.52 1.05 23.52
CA ALA A 238 7.21 2.23 23.03
C ALA A 238 6.66 2.72 21.66
N PRO A 239 6.77 4.03 21.34
CA PRO A 239 6.38 4.53 20.02
C PRO A 239 7.18 3.88 18.91
N PRO A 240 6.63 3.83 17.67
CA PRO A 240 7.30 3.23 16.54
C PRO A 240 8.58 3.97 16.17
N ASP A 241 9.51 3.26 15.53
CA ASP A 241 10.64 3.89 14.88
C ASP A 241 10.17 4.65 13.62
N ILE A 242 10.25 5.98 13.68
CA ILE A 242 9.91 6.86 12.56
C ILE A 242 11.15 7.37 11.82
N ARG A 243 12.32 6.79 12.11
CA ARG A 243 13.58 7.21 11.52
C ARG A 243 13.57 7.18 9.99
N GLY A 244 13.07 6.09 9.42
CA GLY A 244 12.93 5.98 7.98
C GLY A 244 11.98 7.01 7.38
N TYR A 245 10.95 7.42 8.12
CA TYR A 245 10.04 8.49 7.71
C TYR A 245 10.76 9.84 7.54
N LEU A 246 11.75 10.12 8.40
CA LEU A 246 12.48 11.39 8.42
C LEU A 246 13.71 11.40 7.51
N GLN A 247 14.14 10.27 6.95
CA GLN A 247 15.27 10.19 6.04
C GLN A 247 15.03 10.82 4.66
N GLU A 248 13.76 11.04 4.28
CA GLU A 248 13.42 11.73 3.04
C GLU A 248 13.50 13.25 3.23
N GLU A 249 14.23 13.93 2.35
CA GLU A 249 14.36 15.38 2.32
C GLU A 249 13.00 16.09 2.35
N GLY A 250 12.84 17.10 3.22
CA GLY A 250 11.63 17.90 3.35
C GLY A 250 10.44 17.13 3.93
N HIS A 251 10.64 15.95 4.50
CA HIS A 251 9.57 15.14 5.06
C HIS A 251 9.35 15.49 6.52
N ASP A 252 8.08 15.59 6.91
CA ASP A 252 7.64 15.83 8.28
C ASP A 252 6.62 14.79 8.73
N THR A 253 6.14 14.92 9.96
CA THR A 253 5.12 14.03 10.53
C THR A 253 3.70 14.35 10.07
N SER A 254 3.49 15.34 9.20
CA SER A 254 2.15 15.81 8.80
C SER A 254 1.28 14.69 8.21
N LYS A 255 1.87 13.77 7.46
CA LYS A 255 1.18 12.62 6.86
C LYS A 255 0.69 11.64 7.91
N ILE A 256 1.52 11.35 8.92
CA ILE A 256 1.12 10.52 10.08
C ILE A 256 -0.03 11.18 10.80
N MET A 257 0.13 12.47 11.15
CA MET A 257 -0.88 13.22 11.89
C MET A 257 -2.22 13.29 11.14
N ARG A 258 -2.20 13.44 9.83
CA ARG A 258 -3.40 13.45 9.00
C ARG A 258 -4.18 12.14 9.13
N VAL A 259 -3.51 11.02 9.01
CA VAL A 259 -4.16 9.70 9.10
C VAL A 259 -4.63 9.42 10.52
N LEU A 260 -3.82 9.71 11.55
CA LEU A 260 -4.22 9.55 12.95
C LEU A 260 -5.46 10.37 13.30
N ASN A 261 -5.54 11.63 12.84
CA ASN A 261 -6.71 12.49 13.07
C ASN A 261 -7.97 11.92 12.40
N ALA A 262 -7.85 11.49 11.14
CA ALA A 262 -8.97 10.90 10.41
C ALA A 262 -9.43 9.57 11.05
N PHE A 263 -8.48 8.74 11.47
CA PHE A 263 -8.76 7.48 12.15
C PHE A 263 -9.46 7.70 13.49
N TYR A 264 -8.97 8.64 14.31
CA TYR A 264 -9.60 9.03 15.58
C TYR A 264 -11.03 9.49 15.38
N LYS A 265 -11.23 10.44 14.45
CA LYS A 265 -12.56 10.96 14.13
C LYS A 265 -13.52 9.84 13.73
N ARG A 266 -13.08 8.97 12.86
CA ARG A 266 -13.91 7.89 12.34
C ARG A 266 -14.25 6.83 13.39
N LEU A 267 -13.29 6.47 14.24
CA LEU A 267 -13.58 5.57 15.37
C LEU A 267 -14.60 6.18 16.35
N THR A 268 -14.50 7.49 16.63
CA THR A 268 -15.47 8.20 17.47
C THR A 268 -16.88 8.15 16.85
N GLU A 269 -16.99 8.38 15.56
CA GLU A 269 -18.28 8.30 14.84
C GLU A 269 -18.90 6.89 14.91
N ILE A 270 -18.10 5.84 14.69
CA ILE A 270 -18.56 4.45 14.69
C ILE A 270 -18.97 4.01 16.10
N ASN A 271 -18.17 4.33 17.10
CA ASN A 271 -18.40 3.86 18.48
C ASN A 271 -19.35 4.72 19.29
N GLY A 272 -19.73 5.90 18.78
CA GLY A 272 -20.51 6.89 19.51
C GLY A 272 -19.82 7.47 20.76
N LYS A 273 -18.52 7.18 20.93
CA LYS A 273 -17.68 7.69 22.02
C LYS A 273 -16.23 7.78 21.56
N GLU A 274 -15.45 8.58 22.23
CA GLU A 274 -14.02 8.69 21.98
C GLU A 274 -13.31 7.35 22.21
N PRO A 275 -12.49 6.86 21.28
CA PRO A 275 -11.73 5.62 21.44
C PRO A 275 -10.66 5.74 22.54
N ILE A 276 -10.10 6.93 22.69
CA ILE A 276 -9.24 7.36 23.80
C ILE A 276 -9.61 8.79 24.16
N PRO A 277 -9.45 9.24 25.41
CA PRO A 277 -9.72 10.62 25.80
C PRO A 277 -8.94 11.62 24.92
N MET A 278 -9.58 12.72 24.52
CA MET A 278 -8.97 13.74 23.65
C MET A 278 -7.62 14.22 24.19
N LYS A 279 -7.51 14.43 25.49
CA LYS A 279 -6.26 14.85 26.14
C LYS A 279 -5.14 13.84 25.88
N ALA A 280 -5.39 12.55 26.12
CA ALA A 280 -4.41 11.49 25.90
C ALA A 280 -4.02 11.38 24.41
N PHE A 281 -4.97 11.56 23.50
CA PHE A 281 -4.69 11.60 22.07
C PHE A 281 -3.75 12.76 21.69
N VAL A 282 -4.01 13.97 22.22
CA VAL A 282 -3.17 15.15 21.97
C VAL A 282 -1.76 14.94 22.53
N GLU A 283 -1.63 14.40 23.73
CA GLU A 283 -0.33 14.09 24.35
C GLU A 283 0.47 13.08 23.49
N ARG A 284 -0.16 12.00 23.01
CA ARG A 284 0.47 11.02 22.13
C ARG A 284 0.94 11.65 20.80
N LYS A 285 0.15 12.55 20.22
CA LYS A 285 0.55 13.32 19.03
C LYS A 285 1.78 14.19 19.31
N GLN A 286 1.85 14.83 20.48
CA GLN A 286 2.99 15.65 20.86
C GLN A 286 4.26 14.82 20.98
N ILE A 287 4.18 13.59 21.54
CA ILE A 287 5.30 12.66 21.61
C ILE A 287 5.83 12.32 20.21
N ILE A 288 4.95 11.98 19.27
CA ILE A 288 5.35 11.69 17.87
C ILE A 288 6.08 12.88 17.25
N ASN A 289 5.53 14.10 17.43
CA ASN A 289 6.15 15.32 16.90
C ASN A 289 7.51 15.63 17.55
N GLN A 290 7.67 15.34 18.84
CA GLN A 290 8.95 15.51 19.53
C GLN A 290 10.01 14.54 19.02
N LEU A 291 9.65 13.26 18.87
CA LEU A 291 10.55 12.24 18.31
C LEU A 291 11.04 12.64 16.91
N SER A 292 10.17 13.12 16.05
CA SER A 292 10.55 13.64 14.72
C SER A 292 11.58 14.75 14.80
N LYS A 293 11.36 15.75 15.67
CA LYS A 293 12.27 16.88 15.82
C LYS A 293 13.62 16.50 16.41
N MET A 294 13.66 15.50 17.27
CA MET A 294 14.93 15.02 17.86
C MET A 294 15.78 14.31 16.79
N GLN A 295 15.17 13.49 15.95
CA GLN A 295 15.87 12.76 14.91
C GLN A 295 16.48 13.71 13.85
N THR A 296 15.72 14.72 13.39
CA THR A 296 16.23 15.73 12.46
C THR A 296 17.39 16.54 13.01
N LYS A 297 17.41 16.83 14.32
CA LYS A 297 18.53 17.55 14.96
C LYS A 297 19.80 16.71 15.01
N THR A 298 19.68 15.42 15.31
CA THR A 298 20.83 14.50 15.40
C THR A 298 21.50 14.35 14.04
N GLU A 299 20.74 14.23 12.96
CA GLU A 299 21.25 14.12 11.61
C GLU A 299 21.93 15.41 11.13
N SER A 300 21.36 16.58 11.44
CA SER A 300 21.98 17.87 11.10
C SER A 300 23.30 18.13 11.85
N SER A 301 23.44 17.62 13.06
CA SER A 301 24.68 17.73 13.84
C SER A 301 25.75 16.74 13.36
N ALA A 302 25.36 15.51 12.98
CA ALA A 302 26.26 14.52 12.42
C ALA A 302 26.84 14.97 11.05
N SER A 303 26.00 15.57 10.21
CA SER A 303 26.43 16.12 8.91
C SER A 303 27.42 17.29 9.05
N ARG A 304 27.28 18.15 10.06
CA ARG A 304 28.22 19.24 10.31
C ARG A 304 29.58 18.76 10.81
N ASN A 305 29.63 17.69 11.60
CA ASN A 305 30.88 17.11 12.10
C ASN A 305 31.61 16.26 11.06
N ALA A 306 30.99 15.86 9.98
CA ALA A 306 31.61 15.14 8.87
C ALA A 306 32.32 16.09 7.86
N PHE A 307 32.14 17.40 7.98
CA PHE A 307 32.78 18.43 7.14
C PHE A 307 33.84 19.29 7.90
N MET A 308 34.17 18.94 9.13
CA MET A 308 35.31 19.46 9.88
C MET A 308 36.43 18.39 9.97
#